data_96119298d8ab64bb293b66f99c70dbe8
#
_entry.id   96119298d8ab64bb293b66f99c70dbe8
#
_cell.length_a   1.000
_cell.length_b   1.000
_cell.length_c   1.000
_cell.angle_alpha   90.00
_cell.angle_beta   90.00
_cell.angle_gamma   90.00
#
_symmetry.space_group_name_H-M   'P 1'
#
loop_
_entity.id
_entity.type
_entity.pdbx_description
1 polymer ?
#
loop_
_entity_poly.entity_id
_entity_poly.type
_entity_poly.pdbx_seq_one_letter_code
_entity_poly.pdbx_strand_id
1 'polypeptide(L)'
;MNDDKPAVNPHTGQAIPADPAPPAPATGTPGSAAASAEATPAAKQTGPPQFSSMPTAQELAVRSVLETVMDPELGLSVIDLGLIREIHFNNGQTLVRMMLTTPFCPYAPQMMADVKQATESAVPQPCEVEIMADPWSPDMMPDPGLLGFSY
;
A
#
# COMPACT_ATOMS: atom_id res chain seq x y z
N MET A 1 -5.19 40.87 -38.03
CA MET A 1 -3.74 40.87 -37.91
C MET A 1 -3.44 40.44 -36.48
N ASN A 2 -3.21 39.16 -36.29
CA ASN A 2 -2.88 38.59 -34.97
C ASN A 2 -1.36 38.56 -34.85
N ASP A 3 -0.83 39.41 -33.98
CA ASP A 3 0.59 39.39 -33.62
C ASP A 3 0.89 38.14 -32.76
N ASP A 4 1.35 37.11 -33.45
CA ASP A 4 1.88 35.89 -32.83
C ASP A 4 3.31 36.18 -32.36
N LYS A 5 3.43 36.82 -31.19
CA LYS A 5 4.72 37.10 -30.58
C LYS A 5 5.11 35.92 -29.70
N PRO A 6 6.21 35.20 -29.95
CA PRO A 6 6.65 34.10 -29.13
C PRO A 6 6.97 34.59 -27.69
N ALA A 7 6.48 33.85 -26.72
CA ALA A 7 6.78 34.09 -25.29
C ALA A 7 8.28 33.87 -25.07
N VAL A 8 8.97 34.88 -24.56
CA VAL A 8 10.38 34.81 -24.16
C VAL A 8 10.52 34.89 -22.65
N ASN A 9 11.46 34.15 -22.10
CA ASN A 9 11.77 34.19 -20.70
C ASN A 9 12.41 35.53 -20.29
N PRO A 10 11.87 36.29 -19.31
CA PRO A 10 12.37 37.63 -18.95
C PRO A 10 13.76 37.64 -18.32
N HIS A 11 14.28 36.47 -17.88
CA HIS A 11 15.57 36.40 -17.21
C HIS A 11 16.76 35.97 -18.09
N THR A 12 16.52 35.30 -19.22
CA THR A 12 17.60 34.77 -20.07
C THR A 12 17.48 35.11 -21.54
N GLY A 13 16.37 35.69 -21.99
CA GLY A 13 16.17 36.07 -23.40
C GLY A 13 16.11 34.90 -24.42
N GLN A 14 16.03 33.65 -23.90
CA GLN A 14 15.93 32.45 -24.73
C GLN A 14 14.48 32.07 -25.00
N ALA A 15 14.18 31.68 -26.24
CA ALA A 15 12.88 31.16 -26.64
C ALA A 15 12.59 29.85 -25.88
N ILE A 16 11.40 29.76 -25.30
CA ILE A 16 10.92 28.53 -24.64
C ILE A 16 10.61 27.52 -25.74
N PRO A 17 11.21 26.33 -25.78
CA PRO A 17 10.81 25.30 -26.72
C PRO A 17 9.35 24.92 -26.47
N ALA A 18 8.55 24.89 -27.51
CA ALA A 18 7.15 24.49 -27.45
C ALA A 18 7.06 23.06 -26.95
N ASP A 19 6.24 22.86 -25.91
CA ASP A 19 5.90 21.55 -25.34
C ASP A 19 5.40 20.63 -26.46
N PRO A 20 5.90 19.39 -26.59
CA PRO A 20 5.36 18.45 -27.57
C PRO A 20 3.92 18.11 -27.19
N ALA A 21 3.01 18.34 -28.10
CA ALA A 21 1.60 18.00 -27.98
C ALA A 21 1.43 16.52 -27.59
N PRO A 22 0.45 16.19 -26.73
CA PRO A 22 0.18 14.81 -26.34
C PRO A 22 -0.22 14.00 -27.59
N PRO A 23 0.23 12.73 -27.69
CA PRO A 23 -0.15 11.88 -28.82
C PRO A 23 -1.65 11.65 -28.84
N ALA A 24 -2.24 11.75 -30.02
CA ALA A 24 -3.65 11.47 -30.28
C ALA A 24 -4.00 10.03 -29.88
N PRO A 25 -5.23 9.75 -29.39
CA PRO A 25 -5.65 8.41 -29.02
C PRO A 25 -5.70 7.51 -30.27
N ALA A 26 -4.89 6.46 -30.27
CA ALA A 26 -4.96 5.41 -31.26
C ALA A 26 -6.28 4.64 -31.10
N THR A 27 -7.15 4.73 -32.07
CA THR A 27 -8.31 3.84 -32.24
C THR A 27 -7.79 2.48 -32.66
N GLY A 28 -7.71 1.55 -31.69
CA GLY A 28 -7.40 0.14 -31.91
C GLY A 28 -8.57 -0.71 -31.42
N THR A 29 -9.22 -1.37 -32.35
CA THR A 29 -10.34 -2.27 -32.30
C THR A 29 -10.21 -3.41 -31.26
N PRO A 30 -11.31 -3.91 -30.66
CA PRO A 30 -11.30 -4.86 -29.53
C PRO A 30 -10.98 -6.27 -30.01
N GLY A 31 -9.87 -6.80 -29.49
CA GLY A 31 -9.57 -8.24 -29.51
C GLY A 31 -10.02 -8.86 -28.20
N SER A 32 -11.07 -9.65 -28.27
CA SER A 32 -11.59 -10.55 -27.26
C SER A 32 -10.51 -11.42 -26.63
N ALA A 33 -10.33 -11.33 -25.31
CA ALA A 33 -9.98 -12.47 -24.48
C ALA A 33 -10.47 -12.18 -23.06
N ALA A 34 -11.62 -12.77 -22.74
CA ALA A 34 -12.13 -12.88 -21.40
C ALA A 34 -11.14 -13.70 -20.55
N ALA A 35 -10.46 -13.05 -19.62
CA ALA A 35 -9.96 -13.69 -18.43
C ALA A 35 -10.78 -13.10 -17.28
N SER A 36 -11.83 -13.82 -16.90
CA SER A 36 -12.57 -13.62 -15.66
C SER A 36 -11.58 -13.80 -14.51
N ALA A 37 -11.03 -12.70 -14.03
CA ALA A 37 -10.51 -12.66 -12.67
C ALA A 37 -11.74 -12.66 -11.77
N GLU A 38 -12.16 -13.85 -11.39
CA GLU A 38 -13.12 -14.09 -10.34
C GLU A 38 -12.56 -13.47 -9.06
N ALA A 39 -13.08 -12.28 -8.74
CA ALA A 39 -12.88 -11.68 -7.43
C ALA A 39 -13.53 -12.62 -6.42
N THR A 40 -12.74 -13.47 -5.79
CA THR A 40 -13.15 -14.24 -4.63
C THR A 40 -13.64 -13.24 -3.58
N PRO A 41 -14.88 -13.32 -3.10
CA PRO A 41 -15.37 -12.44 -2.07
C PRO A 41 -14.46 -12.61 -0.83
N ALA A 42 -13.85 -11.52 -0.39
CA ALA A 42 -13.04 -11.49 0.82
C ALA A 42 -13.88 -12.03 1.97
N ALA A 43 -13.58 -13.24 2.39
CA ALA A 43 -14.18 -13.82 3.60
C ALA A 43 -13.77 -12.90 4.77
N LYS A 44 -14.73 -12.49 5.60
CA LYS A 44 -14.48 -11.74 6.83
C LYS A 44 -13.47 -12.52 7.67
N GLN A 45 -12.25 -12.05 7.70
CA GLN A 45 -11.19 -12.67 8.50
C GLN A 45 -11.32 -12.19 9.94
N THR A 46 -12.11 -12.91 10.72
CA THR A 46 -12.14 -12.79 12.18
C THR A 46 -11.05 -13.69 12.75
N GLY A 47 -10.16 -13.14 13.54
CA GLY A 47 -9.06 -13.87 14.17
C GLY A 47 -7.66 -13.35 13.79
N PRO A 48 -6.59 -13.91 14.36
CA PRO A 48 -5.22 -13.52 14.06
C PRO A 48 -4.89 -13.73 12.58
N PRO A 49 -3.92 -12.98 12.03
CA PRO A 49 -3.53 -13.08 10.62
C PRO A 49 -3.23 -14.53 10.22
N GLN A 50 -3.86 -15.00 9.16
CA GLN A 50 -3.62 -16.32 8.58
C GLN A 50 -2.51 -16.18 7.54
N PHE A 51 -1.26 -16.39 7.97
CA PHE A 51 -0.14 -16.48 7.04
C PHE A 51 -0.02 -17.93 6.57
N SER A 52 0.41 -18.13 5.34
CA SER A 52 0.65 -19.47 4.78
C SER A 52 1.41 -20.34 5.78
N SER A 53 1.09 -21.59 5.82
CA SER A 53 1.57 -22.55 6.84
C SER A 53 3.10 -22.68 6.96
N MET A 54 3.87 -22.12 6.01
CA MET A 54 5.31 -21.91 6.09
C MET A 54 5.66 -20.56 5.46
N PRO A 55 5.93 -19.51 6.26
CA PRO A 55 6.30 -18.20 5.74
C PRO A 55 7.62 -18.30 4.96
N THR A 56 7.66 -17.65 3.81
CA THR A 56 8.89 -17.56 3.02
C THR A 56 9.94 -16.69 3.72
N ALA A 57 11.22 -16.84 3.36
CA ALA A 57 12.29 -15.99 3.91
C ALA A 57 12.01 -14.49 3.68
N GLN A 58 11.42 -14.14 2.55
CA GLN A 58 11.01 -12.76 2.23
C GLN A 58 9.90 -12.27 3.17
N GLU A 59 8.90 -13.10 3.43
CA GLU A 59 7.81 -12.77 4.35
C GLU A 59 8.32 -12.56 5.79
N LEU A 60 9.23 -13.43 6.26
CA LEU A 60 9.86 -13.25 7.57
C LEU A 60 10.67 -11.97 7.67
N ALA A 61 11.43 -11.62 6.62
CA ALA A 61 12.19 -10.38 6.57
C ALA A 61 11.27 -9.15 6.62
N VAL A 62 10.17 -9.15 5.84
CA VAL A 62 9.18 -8.07 5.84
C VAL A 62 8.52 -7.95 7.21
N ARG A 63 8.10 -9.05 7.81
CA ARG A 63 7.48 -9.03 9.15
C ARG A 63 8.41 -8.47 10.22
N SER A 64 9.68 -8.86 10.21
CA SER A 64 10.68 -8.37 11.16
C SER A 64 10.86 -6.84 11.09
N VAL A 65 10.88 -6.25 9.89
CA VAL A 65 10.97 -4.80 9.77
C VAL A 65 9.65 -4.11 10.13
N LEU A 66 8.51 -4.74 9.88
CA LEU A 66 7.20 -4.20 10.24
C LEU A 66 6.96 -4.17 11.76
N GLU A 67 7.68 -4.96 12.56
CA GLU A 67 7.68 -4.85 14.03
C GLU A 67 8.21 -3.49 14.52
N THR A 68 8.96 -2.78 13.70
CA THR A 68 9.45 -1.43 14.03
C THR A 68 8.46 -0.31 13.73
N VAL A 69 7.43 -0.60 12.95
CA VAL A 69 6.38 0.36 12.60
C VAL A 69 5.33 0.39 13.71
N MET A 70 5.24 1.53 14.41
CA MET A 70 4.38 1.68 15.59
C MET A 70 3.11 2.47 15.26
N ASP A 71 1.97 1.99 15.79
CA ASP A 71 0.75 2.78 15.82
C ASP A 71 0.90 3.92 16.87
N PRO A 72 0.78 5.18 16.46
CA PRO A 72 1.00 6.30 17.39
C PRO A 72 -0.11 6.46 18.43
N GLU A 73 -1.28 5.86 18.23
CA GLU A 73 -2.39 5.92 19.18
C GLU A 73 -2.27 4.89 20.29
N LEU A 74 -1.82 3.69 19.96
CA LEU A 74 -1.73 2.56 20.91
C LEU A 74 -0.29 2.30 21.37
N GLY A 75 0.73 2.78 20.66
CA GLY A 75 2.13 2.57 21.00
C GLY A 75 2.58 1.11 20.86
N LEU A 76 1.88 0.32 20.07
CA LEU A 76 2.21 -1.06 19.71
C LEU A 76 2.56 -1.15 18.23
N SER A 77 3.31 -2.17 17.85
CA SER A 77 3.66 -2.37 16.44
C SER A 77 2.44 -2.81 15.61
N VAL A 78 2.49 -2.54 14.31
CA VAL A 78 1.44 -3.02 13.38
C VAL A 78 1.33 -4.54 13.32
N ILE A 79 2.40 -5.25 13.73
CA ILE A 79 2.42 -6.71 13.86
C ILE A 79 1.72 -7.13 15.15
N ASP A 80 2.06 -6.52 16.30
CA ASP A 80 1.46 -6.82 17.61
C ASP A 80 -0.04 -6.54 17.63
N LEU A 81 -0.47 -5.51 16.92
CA LEU A 81 -1.89 -5.16 16.75
C LEU A 81 -2.62 -6.06 15.76
N GLY A 82 -1.91 -6.94 15.04
CA GLY A 82 -2.50 -7.78 13.99
C GLY A 82 -3.05 -6.98 12.81
N LEU A 83 -2.54 -5.78 12.57
CA LEU A 83 -3.00 -4.91 11.47
C LEU A 83 -2.57 -5.43 10.11
N ILE A 84 -1.44 -6.12 10.01
CA ILE A 84 -0.96 -6.73 8.77
C ILE A 84 -1.67 -8.07 8.58
N ARG A 85 -2.53 -8.14 7.57
CA ARG A 85 -3.39 -9.31 7.32
C ARG A 85 -2.81 -10.25 6.28
N GLU A 86 -2.27 -9.70 5.21
CA GLU A 86 -1.74 -10.47 4.08
C GLU A 86 -0.51 -9.79 3.50
N ILE A 87 0.46 -10.59 3.09
CA ILE A 87 1.63 -10.14 2.34
C ILE A 87 1.73 -11.03 1.10
N HIS A 88 1.63 -10.42 -0.07
CA HIS A 88 1.70 -11.11 -1.35
C HIS A 88 2.92 -10.65 -2.14
N PHE A 89 3.65 -11.60 -2.70
CA PHE A 89 4.78 -11.35 -3.58
C PHE A 89 4.40 -11.79 -5.00
N ASN A 90 4.19 -10.81 -5.90
CA ASN A 90 3.76 -11.05 -7.26
C ASN A 90 4.71 -10.39 -8.25
N ASN A 91 5.33 -11.16 -9.15
CA ASN A 91 6.06 -10.67 -10.33
C ASN A 91 6.97 -9.45 -10.08
N GLY A 92 7.68 -9.42 -8.95
CA GLY A 92 8.58 -8.32 -8.61
C GLY A 92 7.90 -7.12 -7.94
N GLN A 93 6.70 -7.29 -7.41
CA GLN A 93 5.98 -6.34 -6.59
C GLN A 93 5.50 -7.00 -5.30
N THR A 94 5.51 -6.27 -4.20
CA THR A 94 4.96 -6.70 -2.92
C THR A 94 3.66 -5.96 -2.66
N LEU A 95 2.60 -6.69 -2.32
CA LEU A 95 1.35 -6.12 -1.86
C LEU A 95 1.17 -6.45 -0.38
N VAL A 96 1.02 -5.43 0.45
CA VAL A 96 0.71 -5.56 1.88
C VAL A 96 -0.72 -5.11 2.12
N ARG A 97 -1.56 -6.01 2.62
CA ARG A 97 -2.93 -5.68 3.01
C ARG A 97 -2.99 -5.50 4.52
N MET A 98 -3.44 -4.34 4.93
CA MET A 98 -3.50 -3.96 6.33
C MET A 98 -4.86 -3.42 6.73
N MET A 99 -5.13 -3.43 8.02
CA MET A 99 -6.29 -2.80 8.64
C MET A 99 -5.86 -1.59 9.46
N LEU A 100 -6.83 -0.77 9.82
CA LEU A 100 -6.64 0.32 10.77
C LEU A 100 -7.40 0.00 12.06
N THR A 101 -6.86 0.43 13.19
CA THR A 101 -7.52 0.30 14.51
C THR A 101 -8.82 1.09 14.56
N THR A 102 -8.88 2.22 13.85
CA THR A 102 -10.09 3.01 13.66
C THR A 102 -10.29 3.37 12.18
N PRO A 103 -11.53 3.37 11.66
CA PRO A 103 -11.78 3.62 10.23
C PRO A 103 -11.43 5.04 9.78
N PHE A 104 -11.28 5.98 10.71
CA PHE A 104 -10.95 7.39 10.46
C PHE A 104 -9.64 7.81 11.15
N CYS A 105 -8.66 6.92 11.21
CA CYS A 105 -7.36 7.23 11.80
C CYS A 105 -6.68 8.38 11.03
N PRO A 106 -6.39 9.53 11.67
CA PRO A 106 -5.73 10.65 11.00
C PRO A 106 -4.28 10.34 10.62
N TYR A 107 -3.70 9.33 11.24
CA TYR A 107 -2.34 8.86 10.98
C TYR A 107 -2.24 7.78 9.90
N ALA A 108 -3.38 7.37 9.32
CA ALA A 108 -3.40 6.32 8.30
C ALA A 108 -2.44 6.58 7.12
N PRO A 109 -2.37 7.79 6.53
CA PRO A 109 -1.43 8.06 5.44
C PRO A 109 0.03 7.90 5.86
N GLN A 110 0.38 8.34 7.08
CA GLN A 110 1.72 8.19 7.63
C GLN A 110 2.05 6.72 7.85
N MET A 111 1.16 5.98 8.50
CA MET A 111 1.33 4.56 8.79
C MET A 111 1.49 3.73 7.50
N MET A 112 0.71 4.03 6.46
CA MET A 112 0.86 3.39 5.15
C MET A 112 2.23 3.68 4.53
N ALA A 113 2.71 4.93 4.64
CA ALA A 113 4.04 5.31 4.14
C ALA A 113 5.14 4.57 4.90
N ASP A 114 5.04 4.46 6.23
CA ASP A 114 6.01 3.77 7.08
C ASP A 114 6.02 2.25 6.78
N VAL A 115 4.86 1.63 6.63
CA VAL A 115 4.73 0.21 6.23
C VAL A 115 5.34 -0.02 4.86
N LYS A 116 5.06 0.85 3.89
CA LYS A 116 5.63 0.78 2.55
C LYS A 116 7.16 0.87 2.59
N GLN A 117 7.69 1.89 3.25
CA GLN A 117 9.13 2.13 3.36
C GLN A 117 9.83 0.96 4.07
N ALA A 118 9.28 0.47 5.17
CA ALA A 118 9.81 -0.67 5.90
C ALA A 118 9.85 -1.92 5.01
N THR A 119 8.77 -2.21 4.29
CA THR A 119 8.70 -3.36 3.38
C THR A 119 9.73 -3.26 2.26
N GLU A 120 9.85 -2.10 1.60
CA GLU A 120 10.83 -1.85 0.54
C GLU A 120 12.28 -1.91 1.04
N SER A 121 12.52 -1.69 2.32
CA SER A 121 13.85 -1.87 2.92
C SER A 121 14.24 -3.34 3.11
N ALA A 122 13.25 -4.22 3.29
CA ALA A 122 13.46 -5.64 3.53
C ALA A 122 13.57 -6.46 2.24
N VAL A 123 12.88 -6.04 1.19
CA VAL A 123 12.85 -6.73 -0.10
C VAL A 123 13.12 -5.73 -1.23
N PRO A 124 13.94 -6.09 -2.25
CA PRO A 124 14.32 -5.20 -3.35
C PRO A 124 13.18 -5.08 -4.39
N GLN A 125 11.95 -4.87 -3.94
CA GLN A 125 10.75 -4.81 -4.78
C GLN A 125 9.90 -3.63 -4.33
N PRO A 126 9.22 -2.91 -5.26
CA PRO A 126 8.27 -1.89 -4.90
C PRO A 126 7.12 -2.48 -4.09
N CYS A 127 6.67 -1.75 -3.07
CA CYS A 127 5.57 -2.15 -2.22
C CYS A 127 4.33 -1.30 -2.47
N GLU A 128 3.18 -1.95 -2.56
CA GLU A 128 1.87 -1.33 -2.51
C GLU A 128 1.19 -1.70 -1.19
N VAL A 129 0.55 -0.74 -0.55
CA VAL A 129 -0.18 -0.95 0.70
C VAL A 129 -1.65 -0.71 0.45
N GLU A 130 -2.47 -1.72 0.71
CA GLU A 130 -3.92 -1.68 0.59
C GLU A 130 -4.57 -1.71 1.96
N ILE A 131 -5.50 -0.77 2.21
CA ILE A 131 -6.29 -0.78 3.45
C ILE A 131 -7.56 -1.59 3.24
N MET A 132 -7.79 -2.54 4.13
CA MET A 132 -9.01 -3.34 4.18
C MET A 132 -10.11 -2.54 4.90
N ALA A 133 -11.35 -2.68 4.43
CA ALA A 133 -12.51 -1.99 5.00
C ALA A 133 -13.08 -2.70 6.25
N ASP A 134 -12.56 -3.86 6.62
CA ASP A 134 -13.03 -4.61 7.77
C ASP A 134 -12.69 -3.91 9.08
N PRO A 135 -13.61 -3.89 10.07
CA PRO A 135 -13.35 -3.29 11.36
C PRO A 135 -12.34 -4.14 12.15
N TRP A 136 -11.35 -3.45 12.74
CA TRP A 136 -10.40 -4.09 13.63
C TRP A 136 -11.05 -4.42 15.00
N SER A 137 -10.60 -5.51 15.61
CA SER A 137 -10.94 -5.87 16.99
C SER A 137 -9.72 -6.48 17.71
N PRO A 138 -9.67 -6.40 19.05
CA PRO A 138 -8.55 -6.97 19.83
C PRO A 138 -8.32 -8.47 19.60
N ASP A 139 -9.35 -9.23 19.20
CA ASP A 139 -9.23 -10.66 18.87
C ASP A 139 -8.32 -10.92 17.64
N MET A 140 -7.99 -9.88 16.89
CA MET A 140 -7.11 -9.96 15.73
C MET A 140 -5.64 -9.89 16.10
N MET A 141 -5.32 -9.51 17.33
CA MET A 141 -3.97 -9.48 17.87
C MET A 141 -3.44 -10.88 18.11
N PRO A 142 -2.15 -11.13 17.83
CA PRO A 142 -1.48 -12.37 18.27
C PRO A 142 -1.49 -12.54 19.79
N ASP A 143 -1.36 -11.43 20.53
CA ASP A 143 -1.42 -11.39 22.00
C ASP A 143 -2.30 -10.21 22.48
N PRO A 144 -3.60 -10.44 22.74
CA PRO A 144 -4.50 -9.41 23.26
C PRO A 144 -4.11 -8.89 24.66
N GLY A 145 -3.29 -9.63 25.39
CA GLY A 145 -2.79 -9.23 26.71
C GLY A 145 -1.94 -7.96 26.68
N LEU A 146 -1.35 -7.61 25.54
CA LEU A 146 -0.58 -6.37 25.36
C LEU A 146 -1.40 -5.09 25.57
N LEU A 147 -2.73 -5.16 25.39
CA LEU A 147 -3.64 -4.05 25.70
C LEU A 147 -4.08 -4.01 27.18
N GLY A 148 -3.56 -4.91 28.02
CA GLY A 148 -3.93 -4.98 29.42
C GLY A 148 -5.26 -5.68 29.70
N PHE A 149 -5.86 -6.32 28.73
CA PHE A 149 -7.02 -7.17 28.92
C PHE A 149 -6.54 -8.54 29.43
N SER A 150 -6.58 -8.75 30.74
CA SER A 150 -6.43 -10.08 31.34
C SER A 150 -7.81 -10.74 31.36
N TYR A 151 -7.97 -11.81 30.60
CA TYR A 151 -9.15 -12.66 30.66
C TYR A 151 -8.96 -13.72 31.74
#